data_36cb2e8d00827a11408ac66b40103242
#
_entry.id   36cb2e8d00827a11408ac66b40103242
#
_cell.length_a   1.000
_cell.length_b   1.000
_cell.length_c   1.000
_cell.angle_alpha   90.00
_cell.angle_beta   90.00
_cell.angle_gamma   90.00
#
_symmetry.space_group_name_H-M   'P 1'
#
loop_
_entity.id
_entity.type
_entity.pdbx_description
1 polymer ?
#
loop_
_entity_poly.entity_id
_entity_poly.type
_entity_poly.pdbx_seq_one_letter_code
_entity_poly.pdbx_strand_id
1 'polypeptide(L)'
;TTLLHTIMGLCKPESGTIEVFGKLLINEKDFLPVRSKVGLLFQDSDDQLFCPTVLDDVAFGPLNLGFSPQDAITIAKDILERLGIQILEGHVTHRLSGGQKRLVALASVLAMEPEVLLLDEPTAGLDNKVKVKLIHILNSLDISYFVISHEFDFVKAVTDKIYSMENGKIVKDDEI
;
A
#
# COMPACT_ATOMS: atom_id res chain seq x y z
N THR A 1 0.82 -10.68 -6.23
CA THR A 1 1.70 -10.70 -5.02
C THR A 1 3.16 -10.85 -5.39
N THR A 2 3.63 -11.96 -6.01
CA THR A 2 5.07 -12.25 -6.25
C THR A 2 5.78 -11.11 -6.98
N LEU A 3 5.19 -10.52 -8.02
CA LEU A 3 5.76 -9.38 -8.75
C LEU A 3 6.01 -8.19 -7.83
N LEU A 4 5.02 -7.79 -7.01
CA LEU A 4 5.16 -6.67 -6.08
C LEU A 4 6.23 -6.94 -5.02
N HIS A 5 6.25 -8.14 -4.47
CA HIS A 5 7.29 -8.57 -3.51
C HIS A 5 8.68 -8.56 -4.13
N THR A 6 8.81 -8.93 -5.41
CA THR A 6 10.09 -8.90 -6.13
C THR A 6 10.55 -7.45 -6.36
N ILE A 7 9.66 -6.54 -6.74
CA ILE A 7 9.96 -5.10 -6.88
C ILE A 7 10.45 -4.52 -5.56
N MET A 8 9.86 -4.93 -4.44
CA MET A 8 10.24 -4.46 -3.09
C MET A 8 11.45 -5.18 -2.49
N GLY A 9 12.03 -6.16 -3.21
CA GLY A 9 13.17 -6.95 -2.74
C GLY A 9 12.83 -7.92 -1.61
N LEU A 10 11.54 -8.25 -1.43
CA LEU A 10 11.08 -9.26 -0.47
C LEU A 10 11.23 -10.68 -1.01
N CYS A 11 11.25 -10.83 -2.34
CA CYS A 11 11.55 -12.07 -3.06
C CYS A 11 12.69 -11.83 -4.04
N LYS A 12 13.60 -12.80 -4.15
CA LYS A 12 14.67 -12.74 -5.14
C LYS A 12 14.16 -13.25 -6.49
N PRO A 13 14.45 -12.55 -7.60
CA PRO A 13 14.20 -13.09 -8.94
C PRO A 13 15.15 -14.25 -9.23
N GLU A 14 14.71 -15.24 -9.99
CA GLU A 14 15.56 -16.34 -10.46
C GLU A 14 16.58 -15.84 -11.49
N SER A 15 16.18 -14.89 -12.32
CA SER A 15 17.03 -14.27 -13.35
C SER A 15 16.47 -12.90 -13.75
N GLY A 16 17.25 -12.13 -14.50
CA GLY A 16 16.86 -10.81 -14.98
C GLY A 16 17.33 -9.69 -14.05
N THR A 17 16.79 -8.49 -14.25
CA THR A 17 17.18 -7.27 -13.53
C THR A 17 15.95 -6.54 -13.06
N ILE A 18 16.09 -5.84 -11.93
CA ILE A 18 15.07 -4.93 -11.38
C ILE A 18 15.65 -3.53 -11.44
N GLU A 19 14.94 -2.62 -12.09
CA GLU A 19 15.28 -1.21 -12.13
C GLU A 19 14.10 -0.39 -11.62
N VAL A 20 14.36 0.48 -10.63
CA VAL A 20 13.35 1.38 -10.04
C VAL A 20 13.94 2.78 -9.95
N PHE A 21 13.21 3.78 -10.43
CA PHE A 21 13.66 5.18 -10.49
C PHE A 21 15.01 5.34 -11.21
N GLY A 22 15.27 4.56 -12.26
CA GLY A 22 16.51 4.60 -13.04
C GLY A 22 17.72 3.99 -12.33
N LYS A 23 17.51 3.25 -11.23
CA LYS A 23 18.56 2.55 -10.49
C LYS A 23 18.37 1.04 -10.58
N LEU A 24 19.44 0.35 -10.96
CA LEU A 24 19.51 -1.11 -10.91
C LEU A 24 19.64 -1.57 -9.45
N LEU A 25 18.76 -2.49 -9.03
CA LEU A 25 18.72 -3.02 -7.68
C LEU A 25 19.34 -4.42 -7.69
N ILE A 26 20.46 -4.60 -6.99
CA ILE A 26 21.24 -5.84 -6.99
C ILE A 26 21.27 -6.46 -5.59
N ASN A 27 21.42 -5.64 -4.56
CA ASN A 27 21.61 -6.09 -3.19
C ASN A 27 20.64 -5.37 -2.24
N GLU A 28 20.51 -5.86 -0.99
CA GLU A 28 19.57 -5.34 0.00
C GLU A 28 19.69 -3.82 0.23
N LYS A 29 20.90 -3.28 0.17
CA LYS A 29 21.12 -1.84 0.40
C LYS A 29 20.51 -0.96 -0.70
N ASP A 30 20.38 -1.52 -1.92
CA ASP A 30 19.79 -0.78 -3.05
C ASP A 30 18.28 -0.62 -2.87
N PHE A 31 17.62 -1.54 -2.15
CA PHE A 31 16.19 -1.48 -1.87
C PHE A 31 15.81 -0.50 -0.75
N LEU A 32 16.71 -0.13 0.15
CA LEU A 32 16.39 0.79 1.26
C LEU A 32 15.83 2.14 0.77
N PRO A 33 16.46 2.84 -0.20
CA PRO A 33 15.90 4.07 -0.75
C PRO A 33 14.60 3.87 -1.53
N VAL A 34 14.39 2.68 -2.10
CA VAL A 34 13.15 2.35 -2.82
C VAL A 34 12.01 2.19 -1.83
N ARG A 35 12.22 1.46 -0.74
CA ARG A 35 11.21 1.22 0.31
C ARG A 35 10.77 2.50 1.04
N SER A 36 11.56 3.57 1.02
CA SER A 36 11.13 4.87 1.54
C SER A 36 10.24 5.67 0.58
N LYS A 37 10.24 5.33 -0.72
CA LYS A 37 9.51 6.04 -1.78
C LYS A 37 8.36 5.22 -2.36
N VAL A 38 8.40 3.91 -2.22
CA VAL A 38 7.39 2.99 -2.73
C VAL A 38 6.66 2.37 -1.56
N GLY A 39 5.39 2.68 -1.43
CA GLY A 39 4.52 2.08 -0.42
C GLY A 39 3.94 0.77 -0.92
N LEU A 40 3.93 -0.27 -0.10
CA LEU A 40 3.29 -1.56 -0.41
C LEU A 40 2.13 -1.80 0.56
N LEU A 41 0.92 -1.96 0.02
CA LEU A 41 -0.21 -2.49 0.76
C LEU A 41 -0.29 -4.00 0.52
N PHE A 42 -0.04 -4.78 1.56
CA PHE A 42 -0.09 -6.25 1.50
C PHE A 42 -1.52 -6.76 1.33
N GLN A 43 -1.67 -7.94 0.74
CA GLN A 43 -2.96 -8.61 0.57
C GLN A 43 -3.63 -8.90 1.93
N ASP A 44 -2.86 -9.38 2.91
CA ASP A 44 -3.34 -9.56 4.28
C ASP A 44 -2.89 -8.39 5.16
N SER A 45 -3.87 -7.70 5.76
CA SER A 45 -3.57 -6.57 6.66
C SER A 45 -2.98 -7.02 7.99
N ASP A 46 -3.16 -8.29 8.40
CA ASP A 46 -2.55 -8.84 9.61
C ASP A 46 -1.03 -9.05 9.45
N ASP A 47 -0.54 -9.18 8.21
CA ASP A 47 0.91 -9.21 7.93
C ASP A 47 1.56 -7.82 8.02
N GLN A 48 0.74 -6.75 8.03
CA GLN A 48 1.21 -5.37 8.00
C GLN A 48 1.03 -4.64 9.34
N LEU A 49 -0.03 -4.95 10.09
CA LEU A 49 -0.38 -4.28 11.34
C LEU A 49 0.13 -5.11 12.53
N PHE A 50 1.06 -4.55 13.31
CA PHE A 50 1.75 -5.27 14.39
C PHE A 50 1.90 -4.46 15.68
N CYS A 51 1.61 -3.15 15.65
CA CYS A 51 1.66 -2.32 16.84
C CYS A 51 0.41 -2.48 17.72
N PRO A 52 0.48 -2.11 19.01
CA PRO A 52 -0.65 -2.25 19.94
C PRO A 52 -1.87 -1.42 19.54
N THR A 53 -1.67 -0.19 19.06
CA THR A 53 -2.75 0.72 18.67
C THR A 53 -2.64 1.17 17.22
N VAL A 54 -3.75 1.61 16.66
CA VAL A 54 -3.82 2.20 15.32
C VAL A 54 -2.87 3.38 15.17
N LEU A 55 -2.83 4.27 16.17
CA LEU A 55 -1.93 5.42 16.13
C LEU A 55 -0.47 5.00 16.06
N ASP A 56 -0.09 3.96 16.83
CA ASP A 56 1.29 3.45 16.84
C ASP A 56 1.66 2.84 15.49
N ASP A 57 0.75 2.05 14.87
CA ASP A 57 0.99 1.45 13.54
C ASP A 57 1.16 2.52 12.45
N VAL A 58 0.33 3.56 12.47
CA VAL A 58 0.40 4.62 11.46
C VAL A 58 1.62 5.53 11.67
N ALA A 59 2.01 5.78 12.93
CA ALA A 59 3.20 6.57 13.26
C ALA A 59 4.53 5.81 13.02
N PHE A 60 4.49 4.48 12.94
CA PHE A 60 5.69 3.64 12.85
C PHE A 60 6.54 3.95 11.61
N GLY A 61 5.90 4.12 10.44
CA GLY A 61 6.60 4.47 9.19
C GLY A 61 7.37 5.79 9.30
N PRO A 62 6.73 6.90 9.63
CA PRO A 62 7.39 8.18 9.87
C PRO A 62 8.54 8.12 10.88
N LEU A 63 8.37 7.40 12.00
CA LEU A 63 9.44 7.20 12.98
C LEU A 63 10.68 6.55 12.37
N ASN A 64 10.49 5.51 11.55
CA ASN A 64 11.58 4.82 10.86
C ASN A 64 12.25 5.68 9.76
N LEU A 65 11.53 6.65 9.22
CA LEU A 65 12.07 7.65 8.29
C LEU A 65 12.84 8.77 9.02
N GLY A 66 12.87 8.77 10.36
CA GLY A 66 13.66 9.69 11.18
C GLY A 66 12.91 10.93 11.64
N PHE A 67 11.59 10.98 11.49
CA PHE A 67 10.78 12.06 12.10
C PHE A 67 10.82 11.98 13.62
N SER A 68 10.66 13.14 14.27
CA SER A 68 10.52 13.15 15.73
C SER A 68 9.24 12.41 16.15
N PRO A 69 9.16 11.87 17.40
CA PRO A 69 7.94 11.22 17.88
C PRO A 69 6.70 12.14 17.80
N GLN A 70 6.88 13.43 18.02
CA GLN A 70 5.78 14.40 17.96
C GLN A 70 5.31 14.63 16.53
N ASP A 71 6.24 14.74 15.56
CA ASP A 71 5.90 14.91 14.14
C ASP A 71 5.25 13.64 13.60
N ALA A 72 5.76 12.47 13.94
CA ALA A 72 5.19 11.19 13.52
C ALA A 72 3.75 11.02 14.01
N ILE A 73 3.45 11.40 15.25
CA ILE A 73 2.08 11.39 15.79
C ILE A 73 1.19 12.38 15.03
N THR A 74 1.70 13.57 14.73
CA THR A 74 0.94 14.57 13.95
C THR A 74 0.62 14.07 12.57
N ILE A 75 1.61 13.54 11.84
CA ILE A 75 1.41 12.92 10.52
C ILE A 75 0.37 11.78 10.59
N ALA A 76 0.49 10.91 11.59
CA ALA A 76 -0.44 9.79 11.75
C ALA A 76 -1.88 10.28 11.95
N LYS A 77 -2.11 11.29 12.80
CA LYS A 77 -3.44 11.86 13.03
C LYS A 77 -4.01 12.52 11.77
N ASP A 78 -3.20 13.28 11.06
CA ASP A 78 -3.62 13.95 9.82
C ASP A 78 -4.04 12.93 8.75
N ILE A 79 -3.30 11.83 8.59
CA ILE A 79 -3.67 10.76 7.66
C ILE A 79 -4.95 10.05 8.10
N LEU A 80 -5.10 9.72 9.39
CA LEU A 80 -6.31 9.10 9.90
C LEU A 80 -7.55 9.99 9.68
N GLU A 81 -7.41 11.30 9.83
CA GLU A 81 -8.47 12.28 9.56
C GLU A 81 -8.78 12.35 8.07
N ARG A 82 -7.78 12.48 7.20
CA ARG A 82 -7.95 12.49 5.74
C ARG A 82 -8.68 11.24 5.22
N LEU A 83 -8.41 10.07 5.82
CA LEU A 83 -9.10 8.83 5.48
C LEU A 83 -10.46 8.68 6.20
N GLY A 84 -10.84 9.60 7.07
CA GLY A 84 -12.09 9.56 7.85
C GLY A 84 -12.18 8.34 8.76
N ILE A 85 -11.07 7.98 9.40
CA ILE A 85 -10.96 6.87 10.37
C ILE A 85 -10.29 7.31 11.69
N GLN A 86 -10.23 8.61 11.97
CA GLN A 86 -9.63 9.17 13.18
C GLN A 86 -10.22 8.61 14.47
N ILE A 87 -11.47 8.18 14.43
CA ILE A 87 -12.13 7.54 15.59
C ILE A 87 -11.45 6.23 16.02
N LEU A 88 -10.65 5.64 15.15
CA LEU A 88 -9.94 4.40 15.41
C LEU A 88 -8.57 4.62 16.08
N GLU A 89 -8.07 5.84 16.21
CA GLU A 89 -6.68 6.12 16.63
C GLU A 89 -6.22 5.38 17.90
N GLY A 90 -7.08 5.32 18.91
CA GLY A 90 -6.81 4.61 20.17
C GLY A 90 -7.23 3.15 20.19
N HIS A 91 -7.77 2.61 19.09
CA HIS A 91 -8.21 1.22 19.07
C HIS A 91 -7.03 0.27 18.95
N VAL A 92 -7.22 -0.91 19.55
CA VAL A 92 -6.27 -2.01 19.47
C VAL A 92 -6.39 -2.68 18.10
N THR A 93 -5.30 -2.75 17.33
CA THR A 93 -5.29 -3.15 15.92
C THR A 93 -5.88 -4.54 15.66
N HIS A 94 -5.56 -5.53 16.51
CA HIS A 94 -6.09 -6.89 16.34
C HIS A 94 -7.61 -7.02 16.60
N ARG A 95 -8.27 -5.99 17.18
CA ARG A 95 -9.72 -5.97 17.43
C ARG A 95 -10.53 -5.31 16.33
N LEU A 96 -9.87 -4.76 15.32
CA LEU A 96 -10.52 -4.12 14.19
C LEU A 96 -11.21 -5.14 13.27
N SER A 97 -12.29 -4.72 12.61
CA SER A 97 -12.85 -5.49 11.49
C SER A 97 -11.88 -5.52 10.30
N GLY A 98 -12.02 -6.50 9.40
CA GLY A 98 -11.16 -6.61 8.22
C GLY A 98 -11.12 -5.32 7.37
N GLY A 99 -12.27 -4.68 7.17
CA GLY A 99 -12.34 -3.40 6.47
C GLY A 99 -11.64 -2.25 7.21
N GLN A 100 -11.74 -2.21 8.55
CA GLN A 100 -11.01 -1.24 9.35
C GLN A 100 -9.50 -1.48 9.29
N LYS A 101 -9.06 -2.73 9.42
CA LYS A 101 -7.64 -3.11 9.26
C LYS A 101 -7.10 -2.68 7.90
N ARG A 102 -7.87 -2.89 6.82
CA ARG A 102 -7.46 -2.48 5.46
C ARG A 102 -7.24 -0.97 5.36
N LEU A 103 -8.15 -0.17 5.90
CA LEU A 103 -8.00 1.29 5.89
C LEU A 103 -6.85 1.77 6.79
N VAL A 104 -6.61 1.13 7.92
CA VAL A 104 -5.46 1.43 8.79
C VAL A 104 -4.14 1.03 8.13
N ALA A 105 -4.07 -0.14 7.48
CA ALA A 105 -2.90 -0.56 6.71
C ALA A 105 -2.61 0.40 5.54
N LEU A 106 -3.63 0.92 4.86
CA LEU A 106 -3.44 1.97 3.86
C LEU A 106 -2.93 3.27 4.52
N ALA A 107 -3.47 3.65 5.68
CA ALA A 107 -3.02 4.83 6.42
C ALA A 107 -1.53 4.72 6.79
N SER A 108 -1.06 3.57 7.29
CA SER A 108 0.35 3.37 7.66
C SER A 108 1.30 3.51 6.46
N VAL A 109 0.86 3.12 5.27
CA VAL A 109 1.64 3.31 4.03
C VAL A 109 1.64 4.79 3.61
N LEU A 110 0.47 5.44 3.60
CA LEU A 110 0.33 6.83 3.16
C LEU A 110 1.04 7.81 4.10
N ALA A 111 1.17 7.48 5.39
CA ALA A 111 1.90 8.29 6.37
C ALA A 111 3.40 8.42 6.05
N MET A 112 3.95 7.54 5.22
CA MET A 112 5.34 7.62 4.73
C MET A 112 5.50 8.55 3.52
N GLU A 113 4.41 9.15 3.01
CA GLU A 113 4.38 10.00 1.82
C GLU A 113 5.08 9.36 0.59
N PRO A 114 4.67 8.16 0.18
CA PRO A 114 5.32 7.48 -0.93
C PRO A 114 5.10 8.20 -2.26
N GLU A 115 6.08 8.10 -3.18
CA GLU A 115 5.95 8.59 -4.57
C GLU A 115 5.09 7.62 -5.42
N VAL A 116 5.08 6.33 -5.06
CA VAL A 116 4.32 5.28 -5.76
C VAL A 116 3.69 4.32 -4.75
N LEU A 117 2.45 3.89 -4.98
CA LEU A 117 1.80 2.83 -4.23
C LEU A 117 1.75 1.52 -5.03
N LEU A 118 2.05 0.43 -4.38
CA LEU A 118 1.79 -0.93 -4.85
C LEU A 118 0.67 -1.52 -4.01
N LEU A 119 -0.44 -1.89 -4.64
CA LEU A 119 -1.66 -2.35 -3.96
C LEU A 119 -1.92 -3.81 -4.36
N ASP A 120 -1.77 -4.74 -3.41
CA ASP A 120 -2.00 -6.16 -3.62
C ASP A 120 -3.39 -6.55 -3.12
N GLU A 121 -4.30 -6.87 -4.04
CA GLU A 121 -5.69 -7.26 -3.78
C GLU A 121 -6.37 -6.36 -2.73
N PRO A 122 -6.40 -5.04 -2.92
CA PRO A 122 -6.79 -4.09 -1.87
C PRO A 122 -8.25 -4.20 -1.44
N THR A 123 -9.09 -4.86 -2.24
CA THR A 123 -10.53 -5.06 -1.98
C THR A 123 -10.87 -6.43 -1.42
N ALA A 124 -9.91 -7.34 -1.31
CA ALA A 124 -10.16 -8.71 -0.87
C ALA A 124 -10.85 -8.75 0.51
N GLY A 125 -11.97 -9.46 0.58
CA GLY A 125 -12.73 -9.63 1.84
C GLY A 125 -13.45 -8.37 2.36
N LEU A 126 -13.51 -7.28 1.58
CA LEU A 126 -14.20 -6.07 1.97
C LEU A 126 -15.69 -6.10 1.59
N ASP A 127 -16.53 -5.52 2.42
CA ASP A 127 -17.90 -5.21 2.04
C ASP A 127 -17.97 -4.02 1.05
N ASN A 128 -19.11 -3.89 0.36
CA ASN A 128 -19.28 -2.88 -0.66
C ASN A 128 -19.10 -1.44 -0.14
N LYS A 129 -19.45 -1.17 1.10
CA LYS A 129 -19.33 0.17 1.69
C LYS A 129 -17.87 0.58 1.86
N VAL A 130 -17.04 -0.34 2.32
CA VAL A 130 -15.59 -0.11 2.45
C VAL A 130 -14.93 -0.05 1.08
N LYS A 131 -15.35 -0.89 0.10
CA LYS A 131 -14.85 -0.81 -1.28
C LYS A 131 -15.10 0.55 -1.91
N VAL A 132 -16.33 1.07 -1.81
CA VAL A 132 -16.65 2.42 -2.32
C VAL A 132 -15.79 3.49 -1.65
N LYS A 133 -15.60 3.40 -0.33
CA LYS A 133 -14.71 4.32 0.40
C LYS A 133 -13.27 4.24 -0.11
N LEU A 134 -12.75 3.02 -0.32
CA LEU A 134 -11.39 2.81 -0.85
C LEU A 134 -11.22 3.41 -2.25
N ILE A 135 -12.20 3.22 -3.14
CA ILE A 135 -12.21 3.83 -4.49
C ILE A 135 -12.12 5.36 -4.38
N HIS A 136 -12.94 5.98 -3.52
CA HIS A 136 -12.90 7.43 -3.33
C HIS A 136 -11.54 7.91 -2.80
N ILE A 137 -10.95 7.19 -1.86
CA ILE A 137 -9.62 7.50 -1.34
C ILE A 137 -8.60 7.44 -2.48
N LEU A 138 -8.50 6.32 -3.20
CA LEU A 138 -7.51 6.13 -4.27
C LEU A 138 -7.64 7.20 -5.36
N ASN A 139 -8.86 7.52 -5.78
CA ASN A 139 -9.10 8.56 -6.79
C ASN A 139 -8.82 9.98 -6.29
N SER A 140 -8.70 10.20 -4.99
CA SER A 140 -8.33 11.49 -4.41
C SER A 140 -6.83 11.67 -4.20
N LEU A 141 -6.03 10.60 -4.38
CA LEU A 141 -4.58 10.66 -4.23
C LEU A 141 -3.92 11.26 -5.47
N ASP A 142 -3.01 12.20 -5.28
CA ASP A 142 -2.16 12.76 -6.34
C ASP A 142 -0.80 12.03 -6.38
N ILE A 143 -0.85 10.69 -6.46
CA ILE A 143 0.33 9.84 -6.57
C ILE A 143 0.07 8.72 -7.59
N SER A 144 1.13 8.21 -8.20
CA SER A 144 1.05 7.04 -9.06
C SER A 144 0.82 5.78 -8.23
N TYR A 145 -0.01 4.83 -8.73
CA TYR A 145 -0.14 3.55 -8.08
C TYR A 145 -0.30 2.40 -9.09
N PHE A 146 0.08 1.22 -8.63
CA PHE A 146 -0.05 -0.03 -9.34
C PHE A 146 -0.94 -0.96 -8.53
N VAL A 147 -2.00 -1.48 -9.16
CA VAL A 147 -2.98 -2.34 -8.51
C VAL A 147 -2.93 -3.73 -9.10
N ILE A 148 -2.86 -4.76 -8.25
CA ILE A 148 -3.16 -6.14 -8.62
C ILE A 148 -4.52 -6.48 -8.01
N SER A 149 -5.48 -6.88 -8.83
CA SER A 149 -6.78 -7.35 -8.38
C SER A 149 -7.44 -8.24 -9.44
N HIS A 150 -8.26 -9.17 -8.97
CA HIS A 150 -9.14 -9.99 -9.80
C HIS A 150 -10.55 -9.39 -9.92
N GLU A 151 -10.82 -8.26 -9.22
CA GLU A 151 -12.09 -7.55 -9.29
C GLU A 151 -12.04 -6.48 -10.39
N PHE A 152 -12.47 -6.85 -11.60
CA PHE A 152 -12.36 -6.00 -12.79
C PHE A 152 -13.07 -4.64 -12.67
N ASP A 153 -14.25 -4.60 -12.06
CA ASP A 153 -15.01 -3.36 -11.85
C ASP A 153 -14.24 -2.38 -10.93
N PHE A 154 -13.56 -2.92 -9.92
CA PHE A 154 -12.70 -2.11 -9.05
C PHE A 154 -11.51 -1.54 -9.82
N VAL A 155 -10.80 -2.37 -10.58
CA VAL A 155 -9.64 -1.94 -11.38
C VAL A 155 -10.04 -0.82 -12.33
N LYS A 156 -11.16 -0.97 -13.07
CA LYS A 156 -11.69 0.09 -13.95
C LYS A 156 -12.06 1.38 -13.23
N ALA A 157 -12.53 1.28 -11.99
CA ALA A 157 -12.93 2.46 -11.22
C ALA A 157 -11.74 3.30 -10.71
N VAL A 158 -10.53 2.71 -10.66
CA VAL A 158 -9.35 3.35 -10.03
C VAL A 158 -8.14 3.48 -10.95
N THR A 159 -8.15 2.92 -12.17
CA THR A 159 -6.97 2.95 -13.06
C THR A 159 -7.33 3.35 -14.49
N ASP A 160 -6.39 4.03 -15.17
CA ASP A 160 -6.51 4.44 -16.58
C ASP A 160 -5.95 3.40 -17.56
N LYS A 161 -5.12 2.47 -17.06
CA LYS A 161 -4.45 1.45 -17.89
C LYS A 161 -4.54 0.10 -17.21
N ILE A 162 -4.94 -0.89 -17.98
CA ILE A 162 -5.09 -2.27 -17.51
C ILE A 162 -4.14 -3.17 -18.29
N TYR A 163 -3.57 -4.14 -17.60
CA TYR A 163 -2.71 -5.17 -18.15
C TYR A 163 -3.14 -6.51 -17.59
N SER A 164 -3.15 -7.55 -18.42
CA SER A 164 -3.29 -8.92 -17.94
C SER A 164 -1.92 -9.56 -17.68
N MET A 165 -1.89 -10.54 -16.80
CA MET A 165 -0.71 -11.36 -16.56
C MET A 165 -1.06 -12.82 -16.85
N GLU A 166 -0.42 -13.38 -17.87
CA GLU A 166 -0.61 -14.77 -18.31
C GLU A 166 0.73 -15.51 -18.32
N ASN A 167 0.80 -16.67 -17.64
CA ASN A 167 2.02 -17.48 -17.56
C ASN A 167 3.27 -16.69 -17.16
N GLY A 168 3.12 -15.73 -16.21
CA GLY A 168 4.20 -14.88 -15.72
C GLY A 168 4.63 -13.74 -16.67
N LYS A 169 3.91 -13.52 -17.76
CA LYS A 169 4.16 -12.43 -18.71
C LYS A 169 3.05 -11.38 -18.60
N ILE A 170 3.46 -10.11 -18.60
CA ILE A 170 2.53 -8.98 -18.66
C ILE A 170 2.18 -8.74 -20.14
N VAL A 171 0.88 -8.73 -20.43
CA VAL A 171 0.33 -8.43 -21.74
C VAL A 171 -0.54 -7.19 -21.60
N LYS A 172 -0.39 -6.22 -22.51
CA LYS A 172 -1.26 -5.05 -22.54
C LYS A 172 -2.61 -5.46 -23.14
N ASP A 173 -3.68 -5.22 -22.41
CA ASP A 173 -5.03 -5.37 -22.96
C ASP A 173 -5.35 -4.16 -23.85
N ASP A 174 -5.30 -4.33 -25.16
CA ASP A 174 -5.62 -3.28 -26.13
C ASP A 174 -7.15 -3.16 -26.40
N GLU A 175 -8.01 -3.96 -25.72
CA GLU A 175 -9.45 -4.06 -25.99
C GLU A 175 -10.37 -3.65 -24.82
N ILE A 176 -9.93 -2.73 -23.92
CA ILE A 176 -10.82 -2.29 -22.82
C ILE A 176 -11.08 -0.79 -22.91
#